data_b55c129631fbc038bb7cdf50adfa30ec
#
_entry.id   b55c129631fbc038bb7cdf50adfa30ec
#
_cell.length_a   1.000
_cell.length_b   1.000
_cell.length_c   1.000
_cell.angle_alpha   90.00
_cell.angle_beta   90.00
_cell.angle_gamma   90.00
#
_symmetry.space_group_name_H-M   'P 1'
#
loop_
_entity.id
_entity.type
_entity.pdbx_description
1 polymer ?
#
loop_
_entity_poly.entity_id
_entity_poly.type
_entity_poly.pdbx_seq_one_letter_code
_entity_poly.pdbx_strand_id
1 'polypeptide(L)'
;MRTLPLIAAGLTLVCVGGGAAGVYAWDASRDDLIAPGVSAGGVEIGGMRAADARALLQARLAAPLERPLRVRTAGGGPRFSLSASRARLEVDVEGMVQRALARSREGNALTRTLRDVREQRVEAEIPARVSYSRRAVERLVRRAERAIDRPARNARISYSATGLDRVPSSEGVALRARALRRAVERELVRPQSDRLVRAHTARVRPEVATSDLAERYPSFITVDRRRYQLRFFRDLEHVKTYRIAVGQVGLETPSGLYHIQNKAIDPAWSVPDADWAGDLAGKVIPGGRSDNPLKARWMGIYDGAGIHGTDNEGSLGSSASHGCIRMAVPEVKELYRRVEVQTPVFIA
;
A
#
# COMPACT_ATOMS: atom_id res chain seq x y z
N MET A 1 17.66 101.60 -17.86
CA MET A 1 16.77 100.80 -17.06
C MET A 1 16.33 99.56 -17.81
N ARG A 2 17.06 98.38 -17.69
CA ARG A 2 16.60 97.03 -18.15
C ARG A 2 17.63 95.97 -17.75
N THR A 3 17.84 95.73 -16.45
CA THR A 3 18.70 94.63 -15.95
C THR A 3 18.08 93.71 -14.90
N LEU A 4 16.75 93.91 -14.57
CA LEU A 4 16.04 93.09 -13.51
C LEU A 4 15.53 91.69 -13.95
N PRO A 5 15.22 91.37 -15.22
CA PRO A 5 14.65 90.02 -15.48
C PRO A 5 15.63 88.86 -15.52
N LEU A 6 16.93 89.17 -15.74
CA LEU A 6 17.97 88.09 -15.85
C LEU A 6 18.43 87.53 -14.49
N ILE A 7 18.39 88.36 -13.43
CA ILE A 7 18.74 87.89 -12.07
C ILE A 7 17.63 87.02 -11.45
N ALA A 8 16.34 87.34 -11.69
CA ALA A 8 15.24 86.56 -11.22
C ALA A 8 15.17 85.17 -11.89
N ALA A 9 15.46 85.11 -13.19
CA ALA A 9 15.52 83.84 -13.93
C ALA A 9 16.69 82.94 -13.47
N GLY A 10 17.86 83.53 -13.18
CA GLY A 10 19.03 82.84 -12.66
C GLY A 10 18.83 82.25 -11.27
N LEU A 11 18.18 83.01 -10.33
CA LEU A 11 17.88 82.54 -9.01
C LEU A 11 16.84 81.42 -9.02
N THR A 12 15.82 81.49 -9.88
CA THR A 12 14.80 80.42 -10.01
C THR A 12 15.44 79.15 -10.58
N LEU A 13 16.36 79.22 -11.54
CA LEU A 13 17.07 78.04 -12.07
C LEU A 13 17.99 77.39 -11.03
N VAL A 14 18.68 78.19 -10.21
CA VAL A 14 19.58 77.66 -9.16
C VAL A 14 18.75 77.01 -8.03
N CYS A 15 17.61 77.58 -7.66
CA CYS A 15 16.69 76.96 -6.63
C CYS A 15 16.05 75.68 -7.15
N VAL A 16 15.64 75.64 -8.43
CA VAL A 16 15.03 74.43 -9.01
C VAL A 16 16.10 73.36 -9.24
N GLY A 17 17.29 73.69 -9.71
CA GLY A 17 18.41 72.77 -9.92
C GLY A 17 18.98 72.25 -8.60
N GLY A 18 19.11 73.10 -7.57
CA GLY A 18 19.54 72.72 -6.23
C GLY A 18 18.52 71.81 -5.53
N GLY A 19 17.23 72.10 -5.71
CA GLY A 19 16.13 71.27 -5.17
C GLY A 19 16.09 69.88 -5.82
N ALA A 20 16.25 69.81 -7.14
CA ALA A 20 16.29 68.53 -7.87
C ALA A 20 17.51 67.67 -7.47
N ALA A 21 18.71 68.27 -7.35
CA ALA A 21 19.91 67.58 -6.90
C ALA A 21 19.79 67.08 -5.46
N GLY A 22 19.16 67.88 -4.59
CA GLY A 22 18.86 67.49 -3.18
C GLY A 22 17.90 66.30 -3.07
N VAL A 23 16.83 66.31 -3.88
CA VAL A 23 15.87 65.18 -3.96
C VAL A 23 16.55 63.90 -4.43
N TYR A 24 17.41 63.97 -5.48
CA TYR A 24 18.15 62.84 -5.98
C TYR A 24 19.19 62.32 -4.97
N ALA A 25 19.94 63.19 -4.29
CA ALA A 25 20.88 62.81 -3.26
C ALA A 25 20.23 62.18 -2.06
N TRP A 26 19.09 62.69 -1.65
CA TRP A 26 18.25 62.10 -0.57
C TRP A 26 17.73 60.72 -0.95
N ASP A 27 17.18 60.54 -2.16
CA ASP A 27 16.65 59.30 -2.66
C ASP A 27 17.77 58.26 -2.82
N ALA A 28 18.92 58.64 -3.36
CA ALA A 28 20.10 57.76 -3.49
C ALA A 28 20.69 57.32 -2.15
N SER A 29 20.64 58.17 -1.09
CA SER A 29 21.13 57.80 0.22
C SER A 29 20.25 56.77 0.94
N ARG A 30 19.08 56.46 0.39
CA ARG A 30 18.08 55.56 0.91
C ARG A 30 17.83 54.32 0.00
N ASP A 31 18.71 54.07 -0.93
CA ASP A 31 18.60 52.99 -1.88
C ASP A 31 18.47 51.60 -1.28
N ASP A 32 18.98 51.42 -0.08
CA ASP A 32 18.94 50.19 0.71
C ASP A 32 17.85 50.20 1.80
N LEU A 33 16.98 51.21 1.88
CA LEU A 33 15.93 51.37 2.87
C LEU A 33 14.61 50.82 2.33
N ILE A 34 13.98 49.94 3.10
CA ILE A 34 12.66 49.38 2.81
C ILE A 34 11.60 50.34 3.31
N ALA A 35 10.60 50.65 2.47
CA ALA A 35 9.51 51.56 2.86
C ALA A 35 8.68 51.01 4.03
N PRO A 36 8.19 51.90 4.93
CA PRO A 36 7.28 51.49 6.00
C PRO A 36 6.05 50.76 5.50
N GLY A 37 5.62 49.70 6.20
CA GLY A 37 4.44 48.90 5.87
C GLY A 37 4.73 47.71 4.92
N VAL A 38 5.99 47.46 4.57
CA VAL A 38 6.38 46.29 3.80
C VAL A 38 6.68 45.13 4.75
N SER A 39 6.03 43.99 4.52
CA SER A 39 6.29 42.74 5.23
C SER A 39 6.78 41.65 4.26
N ALA A 40 7.52 40.64 4.76
CA ALA A 40 8.00 39.53 3.97
C ALA A 40 7.85 38.23 4.75
N GLY A 41 7.06 37.28 4.20
CA GLY A 41 6.75 36.00 4.84
C GLY A 41 6.09 36.17 6.22
N GLY A 42 5.25 37.18 6.38
CA GLY A 42 4.59 37.53 7.62
C GLY A 42 5.51 38.23 8.65
N VAL A 43 6.72 38.63 8.26
CA VAL A 43 7.67 39.39 9.09
C VAL A 43 7.69 40.87 8.63
N GLU A 44 7.37 41.80 9.53
CA GLU A 44 7.47 43.24 9.24
C GLU A 44 8.95 43.61 9.07
N ILE A 45 9.28 44.20 7.94
CA ILE A 45 10.64 44.65 7.59
C ILE A 45 10.67 46.12 7.13
N GLY A 46 9.51 46.77 7.15
CA GLY A 46 9.39 48.18 6.77
C GLY A 46 10.20 49.08 7.70
N GLY A 47 10.83 50.12 7.12
CA GLY A 47 11.72 51.05 7.83
C GLY A 47 13.14 50.50 8.08
N MET A 48 13.43 49.26 7.68
CA MET A 48 14.77 48.64 7.88
C MET A 48 15.67 48.84 6.65
N ARG A 49 16.98 48.87 6.90
CA ARG A 49 17.96 48.71 5.84
C ARG A 49 18.00 47.27 5.34
N ALA A 50 18.37 47.05 4.10
CA ALA A 50 18.43 45.72 3.50
C ALA A 50 19.26 44.71 4.30
N ALA A 51 20.36 45.15 4.94
CA ALA A 51 21.19 44.29 5.77
C ALA A 51 20.43 43.79 7.05
N ASP A 52 19.73 44.70 7.72
CA ASP A 52 18.97 44.43 8.93
C ASP A 52 17.76 43.52 8.62
N ALA A 53 17.05 43.86 7.53
CA ALA A 53 15.93 43.04 7.04
C ALA A 53 16.38 41.61 6.67
N ARG A 54 17.56 41.47 6.03
CA ARG A 54 18.16 40.15 5.71
C ARG A 54 18.44 39.36 6.99
N ALA A 55 19.09 40.00 7.97
CA ALA A 55 19.39 39.36 9.25
C ALA A 55 18.11 38.92 10.00
N LEU A 56 17.09 39.76 10.00
CA LEU A 56 15.80 39.46 10.64
C LEU A 56 15.10 38.29 9.94
N LEU A 57 15.01 38.30 8.60
CA LEU A 57 14.40 37.22 7.83
C LEU A 57 15.17 35.91 7.97
N GLN A 58 16.51 35.96 8.00
CA GLN A 58 17.34 34.78 8.28
C GLN A 58 17.01 34.19 9.66
N ALA A 59 16.90 35.02 10.67
CA ALA A 59 16.60 34.58 12.05
C ALA A 59 15.14 34.05 12.21
N ARG A 60 14.17 34.70 11.55
CA ARG A 60 12.75 34.42 11.75
C ARG A 60 12.18 33.37 10.81
N LEU A 61 12.72 33.24 9.60
CA LEU A 61 12.23 32.32 8.56
C LEU A 61 13.20 31.16 8.29
N ALA A 62 14.50 31.44 8.09
CA ALA A 62 15.43 30.41 7.68
C ALA A 62 15.91 29.54 8.86
N ALA A 63 16.38 30.14 9.94
CA ALA A 63 16.91 29.41 11.09
C ALA A 63 15.92 28.42 11.74
N PRO A 64 14.62 28.70 11.91
CA PRO A 64 13.68 27.72 12.40
C PRO A 64 13.54 26.51 11.48
N LEU A 65 13.72 26.68 10.17
CA LEU A 65 13.62 25.59 9.19
C LEU A 65 14.84 24.67 9.17
N GLU A 66 15.97 25.06 9.74
CA GLU A 66 17.16 24.21 9.88
C GLU A 66 16.94 23.02 10.84
N ARG A 67 16.00 23.16 11.78
CA ARG A 67 15.63 22.07 12.68
C ARG A 67 15.10 20.88 11.87
N PRO A 68 15.53 19.63 12.20
CA PRO A 68 15.07 18.46 11.46
C PRO A 68 13.56 18.26 11.62
N LEU A 69 12.87 17.98 10.52
CA LEU A 69 11.49 17.54 10.54
C LEU A 69 11.44 16.11 11.08
N ARG A 70 10.58 15.89 12.06
CA ARG A 70 10.37 14.60 12.73
C ARG A 70 9.04 13.99 12.32
N VAL A 71 9.06 12.70 11.99
CA VAL A 71 7.86 11.91 11.70
C VAL A 71 7.69 10.87 12.79
N ARG A 72 6.53 10.84 13.44
CA ARG A 72 6.14 9.83 14.43
C ARG A 72 4.97 9.00 13.89
N THR A 73 5.04 7.70 14.03
CA THR A 73 3.93 6.79 13.73
C THR A 73 2.94 6.81 14.89
N ALA A 74 1.65 6.88 14.59
CA ALA A 74 0.61 6.72 15.60
C ALA A 74 0.73 5.33 16.26
N GLY A 75 0.51 5.27 17.57
CA GLY A 75 0.60 3.99 18.32
C GLY A 75 2.01 3.54 18.69
N GLY A 76 3.05 4.43 18.64
CA GLY A 76 4.39 4.12 19.18
C GLY A 76 5.33 3.38 18.23
N GLY A 77 5.02 3.34 16.94
CA GLY A 77 5.85 2.71 15.90
C GLY A 77 7.15 3.47 15.58
N PRO A 78 7.84 3.10 14.50
CA PRO A 78 9.12 3.66 14.11
C PRO A 78 9.07 5.18 13.91
N ARG A 79 10.21 5.83 14.21
CA ARG A 79 10.40 7.28 14.08
C ARG A 79 11.31 7.57 12.90
N PHE A 80 11.04 8.66 12.18
CA PHE A 80 11.87 9.08 11.07
C PHE A 80 12.18 10.57 11.20
N SER A 81 13.27 11.00 10.55
CA SER A 81 13.62 12.41 10.47
C SER A 81 14.13 12.78 9.09
N LEU A 82 13.96 14.06 8.75
CA LEU A 82 14.48 14.68 7.55
C LEU A 82 15.15 16.00 7.93
N SER A 83 16.49 16.04 7.82
CA SER A 83 17.26 17.28 8.06
C SER A 83 17.07 18.26 6.92
N ALA A 84 17.26 19.56 7.20
CA ALA A 84 17.20 20.62 6.19
C ALA A 84 18.20 20.37 5.05
N SER A 85 19.44 19.94 5.37
CA SER A 85 20.47 19.61 4.40
C SER A 85 20.06 18.46 3.45
N ARG A 86 19.50 17.36 3.99
CA ARG A 86 18.97 16.24 3.17
C ARG A 86 17.76 16.64 2.33
N ALA A 87 16.93 17.53 2.84
CA ALA A 87 15.81 18.10 2.14
C ALA A 87 16.25 19.13 1.09
N ARG A 88 17.50 19.59 1.10
CA ARG A 88 17.98 20.74 0.33
C ARG A 88 17.03 21.92 0.50
N LEU A 89 16.72 22.21 1.78
CA LEU A 89 15.78 23.26 2.10
C LEU A 89 16.50 24.59 2.04
N GLU A 90 15.94 25.53 1.26
CA GLU A 90 16.48 26.87 1.07
C GLU A 90 15.36 27.89 1.17
N VAL A 91 15.62 28.98 1.87
CA VAL A 91 14.74 30.16 1.93
C VAL A 91 15.39 31.26 1.12
N ASP A 92 14.70 31.77 0.12
CA ASP A 92 15.19 32.84 -0.76
C ASP A 92 15.10 34.20 -0.04
N VAL A 93 15.87 34.36 1.04
CA VAL A 93 15.90 35.60 1.85
C VAL A 93 16.38 36.78 1.00
N GLU A 94 17.44 36.58 0.19
CA GLU A 94 17.97 37.64 -0.66
C GLU A 94 16.93 38.12 -1.69
N GLY A 95 16.27 37.17 -2.39
CA GLY A 95 15.25 37.54 -3.36
C GLY A 95 14.01 38.20 -2.67
N MET A 96 13.72 37.87 -1.39
CA MET A 96 12.66 38.53 -0.63
C MET A 96 13.03 39.99 -0.34
N VAL A 97 14.26 40.26 0.11
CA VAL A 97 14.75 41.62 0.38
C VAL A 97 14.79 42.43 -0.92
N GLN A 98 15.29 41.86 -2.03
CA GLN A 98 15.31 42.57 -3.32
C GLN A 98 13.89 42.92 -3.82
N ARG A 99 12.93 42.04 -3.67
CA ARG A 99 11.52 42.33 -4.00
C ARG A 99 10.91 43.39 -3.07
N ALA A 100 11.28 43.41 -1.81
CA ALA A 100 10.84 44.45 -0.86
C ALA A 100 11.40 45.82 -1.24
N LEU A 101 12.70 45.87 -1.58
CA LEU A 101 13.31 47.10 -2.09
C LEU A 101 12.69 47.56 -3.41
N ALA A 102 12.43 46.66 -4.35
CA ALA A 102 11.80 46.98 -5.63
C ALA A 102 10.39 47.58 -5.40
N ARG A 103 9.60 47.04 -4.48
CA ARG A 103 8.30 47.59 -4.10
C ARG A 103 8.43 48.93 -3.43
N SER A 104 9.43 49.11 -2.57
CA SER A 104 9.71 50.39 -1.91
C SER A 104 10.08 51.52 -2.88
N ARG A 105 10.69 51.15 -4.00
CA ARG A 105 11.20 52.07 -5.03
C ARG A 105 10.22 52.31 -6.20
N GLU A 106 8.99 51.83 -6.10
CA GLU A 106 7.95 52.11 -7.10
C GLU A 106 7.64 53.63 -7.14
N GLY A 107 7.62 54.19 -8.35
CA GLY A 107 7.42 55.62 -8.59
C GLY A 107 8.73 56.36 -8.91
N ASN A 108 8.64 57.68 -9.20
CA ASN A 108 9.83 58.53 -9.47
C ASN A 108 10.43 59.06 -8.16
N ALA A 109 11.65 59.61 -8.21
CA ALA A 109 12.38 60.11 -7.05
C ALA A 109 11.56 61.17 -6.25
N LEU A 110 10.82 62.03 -6.93
CA LEU A 110 10.00 63.08 -6.28
C LEU A 110 8.84 62.44 -5.49
N THR A 111 8.14 61.45 -6.08
CA THR A 111 7.02 60.76 -5.40
C THR A 111 7.51 59.95 -4.20
N ARG A 112 8.70 59.32 -4.31
CA ARG A 112 9.31 58.59 -3.18
C ARG A 112 9.70 59.52 -2.04
N THR A 113 10.42 60.61 -2.36
CA THR A 113 10.78 61.60 -1.34
C THR A 113 9.56 62.23 -0.67
N LEU A 114 8.49 62.52 -1.43
CA LEU A 114 7.27 63.08 -0.87
C LEU A 114 6.54 62.05 0.05
N ARG A 115 6.57 60.78 -0.33
CA ARG A 115 6.03 59.66 0.49
C ARG A 115 6.82 59.54 1.79
N ASP A 116 8.15 59.58 1.73
CA ASP A 116 9.03 59.49 2.88
C ASP A 116 8.85 60.64 3.86
N VAL A 117 8.75 61.88 3.36
CA VAL A 117 8.49 63.09 4.17
C VAL A 117 7.12 63.03 4.83
N ARG A 118 6.12 62.43 4.19
CA ARG A 118 4.75 62.26 4.72
C ARG A 118 4.56 60.99 5.54
N GLU A 119 5.62 60.21 5.73
CA GLU A 119 5.58 58.90 6.43
C GLU A 119 4.49 57.96 5.91
N GLN A 120 4.21 58.00 4.59
CA GLN A 120 3.19 57.19 3.99
C GLN A 120 3.66 55.73 3.89
N ARG A 121 2.83 54.77 4.32
CA ARG A 121 3.12 53.33 4.30
C ARG A 121 2.89 52.76 2.92
N VAL A 122 3.75 51.82 2.54
CA VAL A 122 3.59 50.94 1.36
C VAL A 122 3.05 49.61 1.87
N GLU A 123 1.74 49.42 1.78
CA GLU A 123 1.17 48.10 2.15
C GLU A 123 1.55 47.06 1.11
N ALA A 124 2.59 46.27 1.39
CA ALA A 124 3.04 45.21 0.53
C ALA A 124 3.47 43.97 1.34
N GLU A 125 2.89 42.83 1.01
CA GLU A 125 3.27 41.53 1.53
C GLU A 125 4.10 40.79 0.49
N ILE A 126 5.36 40.50 0.80
CA ILE A 126 6.27 39.68 -0.04
C ILE A 126 6.16 38.21 0.41
N PRO A 127 5.63 37.30 -0.40
CA PRO A 127 5.45 35.92 0.02
C PRO A 127 6.80 35.23 0.27
N ALA A 128 6.86 34.41 1.32
CA ALA A 128 8.03 33.56 1.60
C ALA A 128 8.22 32.55 0.46
N ARG A 129 9.46 32.48 -0.08
CA ARG A 129 9.85 31.47 -1.06
C ARG A 129 10.76 30.44 -0.39
N VAL A 130 10.22 29.24 -0.22
CA VAL A 130 10.95 28.10 0.35
C VAL A 130 11.01 27.01 -0.71
N SER A 131 12.21 26.57 -1.04
CA SER A 131 12.44 25.44 -1.94
C SER A 131 12.91 24.21 -1.17
N TYR A 132 12.60 23.02 -1.70
CA TYR A 132 13.04 21.75 -1.13
C TYR A 132 13.10 20.65 -2.20
N SER A 133 13.83 19.58 -1.92
CA SER A 133 13.94 18.41 -2.79
C SER A 133 12.76 17.45 -2.64
N ARG A 134 11.85 17.40 -3.61
CA ARG A 134 10.76 16.41 -3.67
C ARG A 134 11.29 14.97 -3.58
N ARG A 135 12.43 14.67 -4.21
CA ARG A 135 13.08 13.34 -4.13
C ARG A 135 13.48 12.98 -2.70
N ALA A 136 13.86 13.95 -1.86
CA ALA A 136 14.18 13.68 -0.45
C ALA A 136 12.92 13.32 0.35
N VAL A 137 11.81 13.99 0.11
CA VAL A 137 10.51 13.66 0.69
C VAL A 137 10.06 12.26 0.28
N GLU A 138 10.16 11.93 -1.00
CA GLU A 138 9.82 10.58 -1.50
C GLU A 138 10.68 9.49 -0.87
N ARG A 139 12.01 9.72 -0.72
CA ARG A 139 12.88 8.76 -0.02
C ARG A 139 12.48 8.57 1.45
N LEU A 140 12.09 9.65 2.13
CA LEU A 140 11.57 9.57 3.50
C LEU A 140 10.31 8.71 3.55
N VAL A 141 9.34 8.98 2.68
CA VAL A 141 8.06 8.24 2.61
C VAL A 141 8.30 6.77 2.32
N ARG A 142 9.08 6.43 1.28
CA ARG A 142 9.42 5.03 0.97
C ARG A 142 10.15 4.30 2.10
N ARG A 143 11.01 4.99 2.84
CA ARG A 143 11.64 4.41 4.03
C ARG A 143 10.61 4.13 5.13
N ALA A 144 9.65 5.02 5.31
CA ALA A 144 8.56 4.83 6.27
C ALA A 144 7.63 3.67 5.84
N GLU A 145 7.27 3.56 4.56
CA GLU A 145 6.50 2.43 4.01
C GLU A 145 7.17 1.10 4.31
N ARG A 146 8.44 0.95 3.92
CA ARG A 146 9.18 -0.30 4.17
C ARG A 146 9.30 -0.69 5.64
N ALA A 147 9.27 0.27 6.55
CA ALA A 147 9.38 0.00 7.99
C ALA A 147 8.04 -0.24 8.68
N ILE A 148 6.94 0.25 8.10
CA ILE A 148 5.61 0.22 8.71
C ILE A 148 4.72 -0.82 8.05
N ASP A 149 4.78 -0.97 6.72
CA ASP A 149 3.88 -1.81 5.96
C ASP A 149 4.10 -3.29 6.27
N ARG A 150 3.02 -3.96 6.56
CA ARG A 150 2.94 -5.41 6.73
C ARG A 150 1.77 -5.91 5.90
N PRO A 151 2.00 -6.84 4.95
CA PRO A 151 0.91 -7.40 4.17
C PRO A 151 -0.06 -8.19 5.06
N ALA A 152 -1.32 -8.19 4.70
CA ALA A 152 -2.27 -9.14 5.26
C ALA A 152 -1.90 -10.56 4.81
N ARG A 153 -2.24 -11.54 5.63
CA ARG A 153 -2.07 -12.96 5.29
C ARG A 153 -3.44 -13.61 5.22
N ASN A 154 -3.70 -14.29 4.11
CA ASN A 154 -4.93 -15.04 3.93
C ASN A 154 -4.96 -16.28 4.82
N ALA A 155 -6.14 -16.62 5.29
CA ALA A 155 -6.38 -17.91 5.89
C ALA A 155 -6.20 -19.01 4.83
N ARG A 156 -5.76 -20.17 5.26
CA ARG A 156 -5.65 -21.37 4.43
C ARG A 156 -5.88 -22.61 5.28
N ILE A 157 -6.19 -23.71 4.63
CA ILE A 157 -6.15 -25.01 5.27
C ILE A 157 -4.76 -25.62 5.14
N SER A 158 -4.33 -26.32 6.16
CA SER A 158 -3.24 -27.27 6.15
C SER A 158 -3.86 -28.67 6.26
N TYR A 159 -3.44 -29.60 5.43
CA TYR A 159 -4.01 -30.93 5.37
C TYR A 159 -2.91 -31.98 5.43
N SER A 160 -3.27 -33.12 6.00
CA SER A 160 -2.44 -34.33 6.11
C SER A 160 -3.30 -35.56 5.87
N ALA A 161 -2.68 -36.74 5.83
CA ALA A 161 -3.43 -38.00 5.78
C ALA A 161 -4.43 -38.16 6.93
N THR A 162 -4.15 -37.55 8.06
CA THR A 162 -4.89 -37.75 9.31
C THR A 162 -5.79 -36.59 9.72
N GLY A 163 -5.71 -35.43 9.08
CA GLY A 163 -6.51 -34.30 9.53
C GLY A 163 -6.42 -33.05 8.67
N LEU A 164 -7.25 -32.09 9.01
CA LEU A 164 -7.29 -30.73 8.49
C LEU A 164 -7.07 -29.75 9.65
N ASP A 165 -6.18 -28.79 9.42
CA ASP A 165 -5.94 -27.69 10.35
C ASP A 165 -6.23 -26.35 9.67
N ARG A 166 -6.77 -25.39 10.44
CA ARG A 166 -6.98 -24.01 9.98
C ARG A 166 -5.74 -23.20 10.29
N VAL A 167 -5.12 -22.62 9.27
CA VAL A 167 -4.09 -21.59 9.43
C VAL A 167 -4.80 -20.23 9.38
N PRO A 168 -4.87 -19.49 10.49
CA PRO A 168 -5.66 -18.29 10.58
C PRO A 168 -5.11 -17.16 9.70
N SER A 169 -6.02 -16.31 9.22
CA SER A 169 -5.67 -15.06 8.57
C SER A 169 -5.11 -14.05 9.57
N SER A 170 -4.34 -13.09 9.09
CA SER A 170 -3.93 -11.93 9.87
C SER A 170 -4.09 -10.64 9.08
N GLU A 171 -4.57 -9.59 9.77
CA GLU A 171 -4.64 -8.26 9.18
C GLU A 171 -3.24 -7.71 8.93
N GLY A 172 -3.10 -6.96 7.85
CA GLY A 172 -1.93 -6.17 7.53
C GLY A 172 -2.06 -4.73 8.00
N VAL A 173 -0.98 -3.97 7.81
CA VAL A 173 -0.93 -2.54 8.08
C VAL A 173 -0.29 -1.86 6.88
N ALA A 174 -0.88 -0.77 6.40
CA ALA A 174 -0.31 0.06 5.33
C ALA A 174 -0.20 1.52 5.78
N LEU A 175 0.91 2.15 5.47
CA LEU A 175 1.10 3.58 5.67
C LEU A 175 0.21 4.37 4.71
N ARG A 176 -0.44 5.42 5.20
CA ARG A 176 -1.12 6.39 4.33
C ARG A 176 -0.10 7.32 3.67
N ALA A 177 0.72 6.78 2.76
CA ALA A 177 1.88 7.42 2.17
C ALA A 177 1.58 8.77 1.50
N ARG A 178 0.46 8.88 0.76
CA ARG A 178 0.04 10.14 0.13
C ARG A 178 -0.28 11.23 1.15
N ALA A 179 -0.88 10.85 2.28
CA ALA A 179 -1.19 11.78 3.37
C ALA A 179 0.09 12.23 4.08
N LEU A 180 1.00 11.30 4.36
CA LEU A 180 2.30 11.61 4.95
C LEU A 180 3.11 12.56 4.06
N ARG A 181 3.19 12.29 2.74
CA ARG A 181 3.87 13.18 1.80
C ARG A 181 3.35 14.61 1.89
N ARG A 182 2.03 14.80 1.74
CA ARG A 182 1.41 16.13 1.81
C ARG A 182 1.64 16.82 3.15
N ALA A 183 1.62 16.07 4.25
CA ALA A 183 1.90 16.62 5.57
C ALA A 183 3.36 17.06 5.71
N VAL A 184 4.31 16.26 5.26
CA VAL A 184 5.74 16.60 5.24
C VAL A 184 6.00 17.84 4.38
N GLU A 185 5.46 17.89 3.18
CA GLU A 185 5.61 19.03 2.26
C GLU A 185 5.08 20.33 2.86
N ARG A 186 3.91 20.31 3.51
CA ARG A 186 3.37 21.47 4.21
C ARG A 186 4.26 21.95 5.37
N GLU A 187 4.75 21.00 6.17
CA GLU A 187 5.58 21.32 7.33
C GLU A 187 6.99 21.79 6.96
N LEU A 188 7.52 21.36 5.81
CA LEU A 188 8.82 21.81 5.31
C LEU A 188 8.85 23.30 5.01
N VAL A 189 7.75 23.87 4.53
CA VAL A 189 7.67 25.27 4.11
C VAL A 189 7.10 26.21 5.19
N ARG A 190 6.81 25.71 6.39
CA ARG A 190 6.28 26.49 7.52
C ARG A 190 7.37 26.81 8.55
N PRO A 191 7.91 28.04 8.62
CA PRO A 191 8.97 28.41 9.56
C PRO A 191 8.55 28.26 11.03
N GLN A 192 7.29 28.55 11.35
CA GLN A 192 6.75 28.58 12.71
C GLN A 192 6.14 27.24 13.15
N SER A 193 6.42 26.14 12.46
CA SER A 193 5.86 24.83 12.80
C SER A 193 6.69 24.09 13.86
N ASP A 194 6.05 23.14 14.55
CA ASP A 194 6.71 22.21 15.49
C ASP A 194 7.71 21.27 14.82
N ARG A 195 7.74 21.25 13.50
CA ARG A 195 8.52 20.30 12.70
C ARG A 195 8.20 18.85 13.04
N LEU A 196 6.94 18.59 13.41
CA LEU A 196 6.44 17.26 13.79
C LEU A 196 5.27 16.84 12.90
N VAL A 197 5.44 15.73 12.21
CA VAL A 197 4.40 15.10 11.38
C VAL A 197 3.98 13.77 12.00
N ARG A 198 2.69 13.50 12.03
CA ARG A 198 2.14 12.19 12.43
C ARG A 198 1.88 11.36 11.19
N ALA A 199 2.49 10.18 11.12
CA ALA A 199 2.23 9.19 10.10
C ALA A 199 1.04 8.33 10.52
N HIS A 200 0.01 8.29 9.68
CA HIS A 200 -1.19 7.50 9.89
C HIS A 200 -1.12 6.21 9.08
N THR A 201 -1.65 5.14 9.64
CA THR A 201 -1.75 3.83 9.00
C THR A 201 -3.22 3.47 8.73
N ALA A 202 -3.41 2.47 7.88
CA ALA A 202 -4.68 1.82 7.64
C ALA A 202 -4.51 0.31 7.84
N ARG A 203 -5.54 -0.38 8.30
CA ARG A 203 -5.59 -1.84 8.32
C ARG A 203 -5.82 -2.34 6.90
N VAL A 204 -5.13 -3.42 6.56
CA VAL A 204 -5.30 -4.16 5.31
C VAL A 204 -5.95 -5.48 5.66
N ARG A 205 -7.15 -5.70 5.17
CA ARG A 205 -7.86 -6.96 5.41
C ARG A 205 -7.29 -8.05 4.50
N PRO A 206 -7.22 -9.31 4.99
CA PRO A 206 -6.93 -10.44 4.13
C PRO A 206 -8.07 -10.63 3.10
N GLU A 207 -7.76 -11.17 1.94
CA GLU A 207 -8.74 -11.53 0.91
C GLU A 207 -9.57 -12.75 1.32
N VAL A 208 -8.97 -13.64 2.13
CA VAL A 208 -9.62 -14.81 2.70
C VAL A 208 -9.50 -14.71 4.22
N ALA A 209 -10.61 -14.47 4.90
CA ALA A 209 -10.66 -14.48 6.36
C ALA A 209 -10.75 -15.93 6.88
N THR A 210 -10.41 -16.12 8.15
CA THR A 210 -10.53 -17.44 8.79
C THR A 210 -11.99 -17.94 8.81
N SER A 211 -12.95 -17.02 8.92
CA SER A 211 -14.38 -17.31 8.83
C SER A 211 -14.82 -17.89 7.48
N ASP A 212 -14.12 -17.54 6.42
CA ASP A 212 -14.53 -17.88 5.05
C ASP A 212 -14.10 -19.31 4.66
N LEU A 213 -13.23 -19.93 5.47
CA LEU A 213 -12.66 -21.24 5.14
C LEU A 213 -13.73 -22.36 5.10
N ALA A 214 -14.71 -22.34 5.99
CA ALA A 214 -15.76 -23.37 6.02
C ALA A 214 -16.66 -23.29 4.77
N GLU A 215 -17.05 -22.10 4.36
CA GLU A 215 -17.81 -21.86 3.14
C GLU A 215 -17.00 -22.25 1.87
N ARG A 216 -15.70 -21.96 1.89
CA ARG A 216 -14.81 -22.27 0.76
C ARG A 216 -14.52 -23.76 0.61
N TYR A 217 -14.57 -24.50 1.73
CA TYR A 217 -14.37 -25.94 1.80
C TYR A 217 -15.51 -26.62 2.55
N PRO A 218 -16.73 -26.63 1.97
CA PRO A 218 -17.89 -27.23 2.63
C PRO A 218 -17.75 -28.75 2.82
N SER A 219 -16.93 -29.37 1.99
CA SER A 219 -16.57 -30.79 2.06
C SER A 219 -15.09 -30.97 1.70
N PHE A 220 -14.43 -31.90 2.39
CA PHE A 220 -13.04 -32.27 2.11
C PHE A 220 -12.83 -33.76 2.44
N ILE A 221 -11.99 -34.43 1.68
CA ILE A 221 -11.63 -35.82 1.90
C ILE A 221 -10.12 -35.92 2.10
N THR A 222 -9.69 -36.71 3.10
CA THR A 222 -8.29 -37.17 3.18
C THR A 222 -8.25 -38.70 3.11
N VAL A 223 -7.27 -39.23 2.41
CA VAL A 223 -7.02 -40.65 2.24
C VAL A 223 -5.65 -40.99 2.79
N ASP A 224 -5.63 -41.84 3.80
CA ASP A 224 -4.43 -42.44 4.38
C ASP A 224 -4.26 -43.85 3.78
N ARG A 225 -3.40 -44.01 2.79
CA ARG A 225 -3.14 -45.29 2.12
C ARG A 225 -2.49 -46.31 3.04
N ARG A 226 -1.66 -45.85 4.00
CA ARG A 226 -0.96 -46.74 4.93
C ARG A 226 -1.87 -47.35 5.97
N ARG A 227 -2.91 -46.55 6.41
CA ARG A 227 -3.89 -47.00 7.39
C ARG A 227 -5.16 -47.51 6.77
N TYR A 228 -5.29 -47.43 5.45
CA TYR A 228 -6.48 -47.83 4.68
C TYR A 228 -7.72 -47.12 5.20
N GLN A 229 -7.61 -45.77 5.36
CA GLN A 229 -8.66 -44.94 5.91
C GLN A 229 -8.95 -43.78 4.98
N LEU A 230 -10.22 -43.50 4.76
CA LEU A 230 -10.74 -42.31 4.14
C LEU A 230 -11.48 -41.51 5.21
N ARG A 231 -11.10 -40.26 5.41
CA ARG A 231 -11.78 -39.34 6.33
C ARG A 231 -12.55 -38.30 5.56
N PHE A 232 -13.78 -38.13 5.94
CA PHE A 232 -14.67 -37.09 5.42
C PHE A 232 -14.80 -35.97 6.43
N PHE A 233 -14.64 -34.73 5.94
CA PHE A 233 -14.77 -33.51 6.68
C PHE A 233 -15.91 -32.66 6.08
N ARG A 234 -16.71 -32.06 6.94
CA ARG A 234 -17.70 -31.04 6.58
C ARG A 234 -17.41 -29.76 7.36
N ASP A 235 -17.41 -28.63 6.67
CA ASP A 235 -17.09 -27.32 7.26
C ASP A 235 -15.77 -27.34 8.05
N LEU A 236 -14.82 -28.14 7.56
CA LEU A 236 -13.49 -28.43 8.13
C LEU A 236 -13.49 -29.25 9.42
N GLU A 237 -14.63 -29.76 9.85
CA GLU A 237 -14.74 -30.64 11.04
C GLU A 237 -14.81 -32.09 10.58
N HIS A 238 -14.08 -32.98 11.28
CA HIS A 238 -14.11 -34.42 11.01
C HIS A 238 -15.49 -35.00 11.32
N VAL A 239 -16.10 -35.63 10.30
CA VAL A 239 -17.44 -36.23 10.45
C VAL A 239 -17.37 -37.73 10.57
N LYS A 240 -16.61 -38.41 9.69
CA LYS A 240 -16.54 -39.85 9.64
C LYS A 240 -15.26 -40.38 9.01
N THR A 241 -14.82 -41.54 9.51
CA THR A 241 -13.73 -42.30 8.91
C THR A 241 -14.31 -43.59 8.35
N TYR A 242 -13.92 -43.92 7.12
CA TYR A 242 -14.31 -45.14 6.40
C TYR A 242 -13.08 -46.04 6.21
N ARG A 243 -13.29 -47.34 6.29
CA ARG A 243 -12.27 -48.33 5.92
C ARG A 243 -12.29 -48.53 4.42
N ILE A 244 -11.12 -48.50 3.79
CA ILE A 244 -10.99 -48.57 2.33
C ILE A 244 -9.99 -49.62 1.92
N ALA A 245 -10.01 -50.02 0.63
CA ALA A 245 -8.88 -50.66 -0.04
C ALA A 245 -8.26 -49.68 -1.05
N VAL A 246 -6.97 -49.75 -1.24
CA VAL A 246 -6.19 -48.92 -2.17
C VAL A 246 -5.45 -49.75 -3.20
N GLY A 247 -4.76 -49.10 -4.15
CA GLY A 247 -3.98 -49.75 -5.17
C GLY A 247 -2.89 -50.66 -4.61
N GLN A 248 -2.72 -51.81 -5.24
CA GLN A 248 -1.63 -52.75 -4.94
C GLN A 248 -0.29 -52.27 -5.47
N VAL A 249 0.80 -52.96 -5.10
CA VAL A 249 2.15 -52.67 -5.60
C VAL A 249 2.18 -52.74 -7.11
N GLY A 250 2.74 -51.71 -7.76
CA GLY A 250 2.78 -51.55 -9.20
C GLY A 250 1.52 -50.88 -9.82
N LEU A 251 0.44 -50.74 -9.05
CA LEU A 251 -0.80 -50.09 -9.45
C LEU A 251 -1.30 -49.23 -8.30
N GLU A 252 -0.42 -48.44 -7.71
CA GLU A 252 -0.69 -47.64 -6.50
C GLU A 252 -1.74 -46.58 -6.76
N THR A 253 -2.59 -46.31 -5.75
CA THR A 253 -3.42 -45.11 -5.71
C THR A 253 -2.51 -43.89 -5.64
N PRO A 254 -2.58 -42.94 -6.60
CA PRO A 254 -1.63 -41.83 -6.69
C PRO A 254 -1.77 -40.88 -5.51
N SER A 255 -0.63 -40.44 -4.96
CA SER A 255 -0.62 -39.40 -3.91
C SER A 255 -0.73 -37.99 -4.49
N GLY A 256 -1.34 -37.06 -3.75
CA GLY A 256 -1.49 -35.68 -4.18
C GLY A 256 -2.79 -35.07 -3.72
N LEU A 257 -3.01 -33.82 -4.12
CA LEU A 257 -4.28 -33.13 -3.96
C LEU A 257 -5.04 -33.16 -5.27
N TYR A 258 -6.20 -33.78 -5.24
CA TYR A 258 -7.12 -33.94 -6.35
C TYR A 258 -8.48 -33.35 -6.02
N HIS A 259 -9.44 -33.48 -6.95
CA HIS A 259 -10.84 -33.10 -6.74
C HIS A 259 -11.73 -34.17 -7.36
N ILE A 260 -12.94 -34.33 -6.82
CA ILE A 260 -13.94 -35.15 -7.47
C ILE A 260 -14.28 -34.49 -8.82
N GLN A 261 -13.96 -35.17 -9.92
CA GLN A 261 -14.15 -34.66 -11.28
C GLN A 261 -15.55 -34.94 -11.82
N ASN A 262 -16.09 -36.11 -11.48
CA ASN A 262 -17.41 -36.57 -11.90
C ASN A 262 -18.00 -37.52 -10.86
N LYS A 263 -19.31 -37.72 -10.96
CA LYS A 263 -20.09 -38.63 -10.08
C LYS A 263 -21.06 -39.42 -10.92
N ALA A 264 -21.24 -40.70 -10.61
CA ALA A 264 -22.23 -41.55 -11.27
C ALA A 264 -22.88 -42.54 -10.30
N ILE A 265 -24.15 -42.85 -10.59
CA ILE A 265 -24.94 -43.89 -9.92
C ILE A 265 -24.95 -45.10 -10.85
N ASP A 266 -24.66 -46.27 -10.29
CA ASP A 266 -24.55 -47.55 -11.03
C ASP A 266 -23.78 -47.38 -12.35
N PRO A 267 -22.51 -46.94 -12.28
CA PRO A 267 -21.73 -46.59 -13.46
C PRO A 267 -21.46 -47.81 -14.35
N ALA A 268 -21.47 -47.61 -15.65
CA ALA A 268 -20.84 -48.58 -16.56
C ALA A 268 -19.32 -48.60 -16.34
N TRP A 269 -18.72 -49.73 -16.36
CA TRP A 269 -17.27 -49.89 -16.25
C TRP A 269 -16.62 -50.04 -17.63
N SER A 270 -15.96 -48.99 -18.09
CA SER A 270 -15.05 -49.11 -19.23
C SER A 270 -13.75 -49.77 -18.76
N VAL A 271 -13.55 -50.99 -19.14
CA VAL A 271 -12.38 -51.76 -18.72
C VAL A 271 -11.14 -51.20 -19.42
N PRO A 272 -10.10 -50.77 -18.65
CA PRO A 272 -8.88 -50.28 -19.26
C PRO A 272 -8.21 -51.33 -20.19
N ASP A 273 -7.57 -50.84 -21.25
CA ASP A 273 -6.72 -51.68 -22.11
C ASP A 273 -5.36 -51.88 -21.41
N ALA A 274 -5.32 -52.84 -20.51
CA ALA A 274 -4.16 -53.15 -19.67
C ALA A 274 -4.02 -54.69 -19.49
N ASP A 275 -2.81 -55.19 -19.34
CA ASP A 275 -2.50 -56.61 -19.26
C ASP A 275 -3.29 -57.34 -18.15
N TRP A 276 -3.53 -56.67 -17.02
CA TRP A 276 -4.29 -57.24 -15.90
C TRP A 276 -5.78 -57.45 -16.18
N ALA A 277 -6.33 -56.83 -17.25
CA ALA A 277 -7.73 -56.92 -17.62
C ALA A 277 -8.04 -58.19 -18.44
N GLY A 278 -7.02 -58.86 -19.01
CA GLY A 278 -7.16 -60.06 -19.81
C GLY A 278 -8.20 -59.92 -20.92
N ASP A 279 -9.07 -60.91 -21.05
CA ASP A 279 -10.15 -60.88 -22.08
C ASP A 279 -11.19 -59.79 -21.93
N LEU A 280 -11.17 -59.07 -20.81
CA LEU A 280 -12.11 -57.95 -20.60
C LEU A 280 -11.55 -56.61 -21.10
N ALA A 281 -10.26 -56.52 -21.46
CA ALA A 281 -9.63 -55.30 -21.94
C ALA A 281 -10.47 -54.62 -23.05
N GLY A 282 -10.69 -53.31 -22.92
CA GLY A 282 -11.47 -52.52 -23.87
C GLY A 282 -13.01 -52.73 -23.88
N LYS A 283 -13.51 -53.71 -23.12
CA LYS A 283 -14.97 -53.94 -23.00
C LYS A 283 -15.65 -52.96 -22.07
N VAL A 284 -16.95 -52.78 -22.28
CA VAL A 284 -17.80 -51.98 -21.39
C VAL A 284 -18.79 -52.91 -20.69
N ILE A 285 -18.73 -52.96 -19.35
CA ILE A 285 -19.65 -53.71 -18.52
C ILE A 285 -20.73 -52.78 -18.00
N PRO A 286 -22.02 -52.97 -18.34
CA PRO A 286 -23.10 -52.11 -17.93
C PRO A 286 -23.21 -51.97 -16.40
N GLY A 287 -23.72 -50.82 -15.93
CA GLY A 287 -23.97 -50.59 -14.53
C GLY A 287 -25.05 -51.51 -13.94
N GLY A 288 -24.97 -51.82 -12.67
CA GLY A 288 -25.93 -52.66 -11.94
C GLY A 288 -25.74 -54.17 -12.17
N ARG A 289 -24.87 -54.62 -13.07
CA ARG A 289 -24.57 -56.05 -13.27
C ARG A 289 -23.76 -56.58 -12.09
N SER A 290 -23.93 -57.90 -11.84
CA SER A 290 -23.20 -58.58 -10.77
C SER A 290 -21.67 -58.70 -11.04
N ASP A 291 -21.25 -58.71 -12.31
CA ASP A 291 -19.87 -58.76 -12.75
C ASP A 291 -19.21 -57.37 -12.88
N ASN A 292 -19.95 -56.27 -12.66
CA ASN A 292 -19.38 -54.93 -12.67
C ASN A 292 -18.75 -54.60 -11.30
N PRO A 293 -17.43 -54.37 -11.21
CA PRO A 293 -16.72 -54.15 -9.94
C PRO A 293 -16.97 -52.75 -9.32
N LEU A 294 -17.54 -51.78 -10.08
CA LEU A 294 -17.76 -50.40 -9.64
C LEU A 294 -19.05 -50.23 -8.82
N LYS A 295 -19.42 -51.19 -8.03
CA LYS A 295 -20.69 -51.30 -7.31
C LYS A 295 -21.25 -49.95 -6.84
N ALA A 296 -22.48 -49.69 -7.26
CA ALA A 296 -23.41 -48.66 -6.78
C ALA A 296 -23.06 -47.19 -7.04
N ARG A 297 -21.83 -46.75 -6.82
CA ARG A 297 -21.41 -45.34 -6.93
C ARG A 297 -20.01 -45.21 -7.44
N TRP A 298 -19.79 -44.15 -8.20
CA TRP A 298 -18.51 -43.72 -8.71
C TRP A 298 -18.27 -42.24 -8.38
N MET A 299 -17.09 -41.88 -7.93
CA MET A 299 -16.57 -40.54 -7.81
C MET A 299 -15.16 -40.53 -8.40
N GLY A 300 -15.05 -40.03 -9.64
CA GLY A 300 -13.79 -39.95 -10.36
C GLY A 300 -12.87 -38.89 -9.77
N ILE A 301 -11.58 -39.21 -9.63
CA ILE A 301 -10.60 -38.33 -8.98
C ILE A 301 -9.49 -37.93 -9.95
N TYR A 302 -8.91 -38.90 -10.61
CA TYR A 302 -7.72 -38.73 -11.42
C TYR A 302 -7.62 -39.84 -12.49
N ASP A 303 -7.39 -39.48 -13.74
CA ASP A 303 -7.02 -40.34 -14.86
C ASP A 303 -7.57 -41.80 -14.80
N GLY A 304 -8.87 -41.94 -14.72
CA GLY A 304 -9.55 -43.19 -14.59
C GLY A 304 -9.56 -43.80 -13.18
N ALA A 305 -8.85 -43.25 -12.20
CA ALA A 305 -8.94 -43.65 -10.82
C ALA A 305 -10.10 -42.90 -10.09
N GLY A 306 -10.79 -43.58 -9.17
CA GLY A 306 -11.90 -43.04 -8.43
C GLY A 306 -12.18 -43.78 -7.13
N ILE A 307 -13.17 -43.25 -6.41
CA ILE A 307 -13.76 -43.90 -5.23
C ILE A 307 -15.03 -44.60 -5.67
N HIS A 308 -15.15 -45.90 -5.38
CA HIS A 308 -16.32 -46.69 -5.73
C HIS A 308 -16.68 -47.77 -4.72
N GLY A 309 -17.84 -48.38 -4.86
CA GLY A 309 -18.25 -49.49 -4.01
C GLY A 309 -17.58 -50.82 -4.37
N THR A 310 -17.54 -51.74 -3.46
CA THR A 310 -17.11 -53.12 -3.69
C THR A 310 -17.99 -54.13 -2.96
N ASP A 311 -18.26 -55.27 -3.56
CA ASP A 311 -18.87 -56.44 -2.90
C ASP A 311 -17.83 -57.36 -2.24
N ASN A 312 -16.56 -57.17 -2.58
CA ASN A 312 -15.43 -57.83 -1.92
C ASN A 312 -15.00 -57.03 -0.68
N GLU A 313 -15.82 -57.06 0.36
CA GLU A 313 -15.53 -56.34 1.63
C GLU A 313 -14.31 -56.91 2.36
N GLY A 314 -13.91 -58.20 2.07
CA GLY A 314 -12.71 -58.78 2.63
C GLY A 314 -11.41 -58.10 2.10
N SER A 315 -11.48 -57.35 1.00
CA SER A 315 -10.38 -56.56 0.50
C SER A 315 -10.16 -55.24 1.24
N LEU A 316 -11.14 -54.78 2.01
CA LEU A 316 -11.04 -53.52 2.76
C LEU A 316 -9.98 -53.62 3.86
N GLY A 317 -9.11 -52.62 3.96
CA GLY A 317 -7.97 -52.60 4.87
C GLY A 317 -6.71 -53.19 4.24
N SER A 318 -6.67 -53.33 2.91
CA SER A 318 -5.50 -53.85 2.21
C SER A 318 -5.22 -53.08 0.90
N SER A 319 -4.06 -53.35 0.31
CA SER A 319 -3.69 -52.91 -1.05
C SER A 319 -4.12 -53.97 -2.07
N ALA A 320 -5.36 -53.89 -2.52
CA ALA A 320 -5.98 -54.96 -3.34
C ALA A 320 -6.65 -54.46 -4.63
N SER A 321 -6.54 -53.16 -4.96
CA SER A 321 -7.13 -52.60 -6.18
C SER A 321 -6.09 -52.35 -7.26
N HIS A 322 -6.54 -51.94 -8.44
CA HIS A 322 -5.69 -51.50 -9.56
C HIS A 322 -5.64 -49.95 -9.62
N GLY A 323 -5.46 -49.29 -8.45
CA GLY A 323 -5.34 -47.81 -8.35
C GLY A 323 -6.57 -47.11 -7.78
N CYS A 324 -7.76 -47.68 -7.90
CA CYS A 324 -8.99 -47.08 -7.34
C CYS A 324 -9.08 -47.23 -5.81
N ILE A 325 -9.94 -46.45 -5.18
CA ILE A 325 -10.26 -46.53 -3.75
C ILE A 325 -11.57 -47.29 -3.61
N ARG A 326 -11.56 -48.45 -2.96
CA ARG A 326 -12.75 -49.28 -2.73
C ARG A 326 -13.37 -49.01 -1.35
N MET A 327 -14.70 -48.93 -1.29
CA MET A 327 -15.45 -48.77 -0.07
C MET A 327 -16.58 -49.81 0.01
N ALA A 328 -17.06 -50.13 1.20
CA ALA A 328 -18.31 -50.93 1.37
C ALA A 328 -19.47 -50.20 0.67
N VAL A 329 -20.38 -50.95 0.05
CA VAL A 329 -21.49 -50.38 -0.73
C VAL A 329 -22.38 -49.43 0.08
N PRO A 330 -22.76 -49.70 1.36
CA PRO A 330 -23.51 -48.73 2.16
C PRO A 330 -22.73 -47.43 2.38
N GLU A 331 -21.42 -47.52 2.62
CA GLU A 331 -20.56 -46.38 2.93
C GLU A 331 -20.29 -45.51 1.74
N VAL A 332 -20.05 -46.09 0.54
CA VAL A 332 -19.88 -45.29 -0.68
C VAL A 332 -21.17 -44.56 -1.05
N LYS A 333 -22.34 -45.16 -0.85
CA LYS A 333 -23.64 -44.50 -1.03
C LYS A 333 -23.83 -43.32 -0.06
N GLU A 334 -23.38 -43.48 1.18
CA GLU A 334 -23.40 -42.39 2.17
C GLU A 334 -22.48 -41.26 1.78
N LEU A 335 -21.20 -41.54 1.49
CA LEU A 335 -20.21 -40.53 1.08
C LEU A 335 -20.65 -39.79 -0.18
N TYR A 336 -21.15 -40.52 -1.19
CA TYR A 336 -21.65 -39.94 -2.45
C TYR A 336 -22.69 -38.84 -2.27
N ARG A 337 -23.59 -38.97 -1.28
CA ARG A 337 -24.62 -37.95 -0.97
C ARG A 337 -24.06 -36.74 -0.26
N ARG A 338 -22.87 -36.84 0.33
CA ARG A 338 -22.26 -35.81 1.17
C ARG A 338 -21.27 -34.93 0.43
N VAL A 339 -20.80 -35.36 -0.73
CA VAL A 339 -19.77 -34.68 -1.50
C VAL A 339 -20.30 -34.25 -2.87
N GLU A 340 -19.71 -33.20 -3.40
CA GLU A 340 -20.04 -32.66 -4.73
C GLU A 340 -18.84 -32.76 -5.69
N VAL A 341 -19.09 -32.56 -6.96
CA VAL A 341 -18.03 -32.33 -7.94
C VAL A 341 -17.19 -31.12 -7.46
N GLN A 342 -15.89 -31.16 -7.64
CA GLN A 342 -14.90 -30.21 -7.10
C GLN A 342 -14.61 -30.38 -5.58
N THR A 343 -15.21 -31.33 -4.87
CA THR A 343 -14.77 -31.64 -3.49
C THR A 343 -13.30 -32.03 -3.49
N PRO A 344 -12.42 -31.37 -2.71
CA PRO A 344 -10.99 -31.72 -2.64
C PRO A 344 -10.78 -33.11 -1.99
N VAL A 345 -9.81 -33.86 -2.56
CA VAL A 345 -9.41 -35.18 -2.09
C VAL A 345 -7.89 -35.19 -1.97
N PHE A 346 -7.38 -35.19 -0.76
CA PHE A 346 -5.96 -35.32 -0.49
C PHE A 346 -5.59 -36.80 -0.22
N ILE A 347 -4.67 -37.35 -0.96
CA ILE A 347 -4.21 -38.73 -0.87
C ILE A 347 -2.73 -38.77 -0.45
N ALA A 348 -2.38 -39.45 0.64
CA ALA A 348 -1.02 -39.58 1.16
C ALA A 348 -0.64 -41.02 1.47
#